data_fa1da2c649c343b77dd8b1c52089d512
#
_entry.id   fa1da2c649c343b77dd8b1c52089d512
#
_cell.length_a   1.000
_cell.length_b   1.000
_cell.length_c   1.000
_cell.angle_alpha   90.00
_cell.angle_beta   90.00
_cell.angle_gamma   90.00
#
_symmetry.space_group_name_H-M   'P 1'
#
loop_
_entity.id
_entity.type
_entity.pdbx_description
1 polymer ?
#
loop_
_entity_poly.entity_id
_entity_poly.type
_entity_poly.pdbx_seq_one_letter_code
_entity_poly.pdbx_strand_id
1 'polypeptide(L)'
;MTSERVFQPYGWPHLTVIFLTLSLPFVLAAVVHRTKSTRLERAIAVLISAVLVVNYIAYLIFVRSHGVVAWRQMLPLQLCDWGMVVVIVALWTGNQRWFEVAYFWGIGGTLQAVLTPNLRFGFPDLRFFSFFTSHSCIIIGVVFLMLTHKYRPYPMSMLRTFLWSELYFVVTLIADELTGFNYGFLLHKPEAFSILSFLSDSRPLYLLELHGVALLFFVGLYAPFAIVDLVRKNALPQK
;
A
#
# COMPACT_ATOMS: atom_id res chain seq x y z
N MET A 1 -12.90 -14.38 -29.10
CA MET A 1 -13.38 -13.57 -27.95
C MET A 1 -13.20 -14.44 -26.71
N THR A 2 -12.11 -14.28 -25.97
CA THR A 2 -11.95 -14.91 -24.67
C THR A 2 -12.95 -14.24 -23.72
N SER A 3 -13.88 -15.02 -23.17
CA SER A 3 -14.84 -14.51 -22.17
C SER A 3 -14.03 -13.87 -21.03
N GLU A 4 -14.15 -12.55 -20.86
CA GLU A 4 -13.53 -11.86 -19.74
C GLU A 4 -14.03 -12.50 -18.44
N ARG A 5 -13.14 -13.14 -17.71
CA ARG A 5 -13.50 -13.73 -16.42
C ARG A 5 -13.66 -12.62 -15.40
N VAL A 6 -14.82 -12.53 -14.81
CA VAL A 6 -15.12 -11.60 -13.74
C VAL A 6 -14.34 -12.03 -12.48
N PHE A 7 -13.78 -11.07 -11.77
CA PHE A 7 -13.09 -11.32 -10.50
C PHE A 7 -14.06 -11.95 -9.48
N GLN A 8 -13.60 -13.02 -8.84
CA GLN A 8 -14.34 -13.69 -7.78
C GLN A 8 -13.62 -13.46 -6.44
N PRO A 9 -14.18 -12.62 -5.54
CA PRO A 9 -13.62 -12.43 -4.21
C PRO A 9 -13.54 -13.78 -3.49
N TYR A 10 -12.40 -14.00 -2.82
CA TYR A 10 -12.12 -15.23 -2.04
C TYR A 10 -12.16 -16.54 -2.84
N GLY A 11 -12.22 -16.49 -4.17
CA GLY A 11 -11.92 -17.65 -5.02
C GLY A 11 -10.47 -18.09 -4.85
N TRP A 12 -10.13 -19.32 -5.31
CA TRP A 12 -8.79 -19.90 -5.12
C TRP A 12 -7.63 -18.97 -5.62
N PRO A 13 -7.73 -18.24 -6.76
CA PRO A 13 -6.64 -17.34 -7.15
C PRO A 13 -6.43 -16.20 -6.16
N HIS A 14 -7.52 -15.63 -5.65
CA HIS A 14 -7.47 -14.54 -4.67
C HIS A 14 -6.91 -15.02 -3.32
N LEU A 15 -7.38 -16.17 -2.83
CA LEU A 15 -6.85 -16.78 -1.59
C LEU A 15 -5.37 -17.11 -1.70
N THR A 16 -4.91 -17.58 -2.88
CA THR A 16 -3.49 -17.83 -3.14
C THR A 16 -2.68 -16.52 -3.04
N VAL A 17 -3.18 -15.44 -3.61
CA VAL A 17 -2.52 -14.13 -3.51
C VAL A 17 -2.44 -13.67 -2.06
N ILE A 18 -3.53 -13.74 -1.30
CA ILE A 18 -3.56 -13.37 0.12
C ILE A 18 -2.52 -14.21 0.89
N PHE A 19 -2.52 -15.52 0.71
CA PHE A 19 -1.56 -16.42 1.36
C PHE A 19 -0.12 -16.07 1.04
N LEU A 20 0.22 -15.85 -0.23
CA LEU A 20 1.57 -15.47 -0.65
C LEU A 20 1.97 -14.09 -0.11
N THR A 21 1.08 -13.12 -0.16
CA THR A 21 1.32 -11.76 0.37
C THR A 21 1.67 -11.80 1.85
N LEU A 22 0.95 -12.60 2.62
CA LEU A 22 1.15 -12.68 4.07
C LEU A 22 2.31 -13.59 4.47
N SER A 23 2.61 -14.66 3.72
CA SER A 23 3.64 -15.63 4.10
C SER A 23 5.04 -15.29 3.57
N LEU A 24 5.14 -14.76 2.35
CA LEU A 24 6.43 -14.56 1.66
C LEU A 24 7.41 -13.65 2.42
N PRO A 25 7.01 -12.53 3.04
CA PRO A 25 7.97 -11.69 3.76
C PRO A 25 8.63 -12.40 4.95
N PHE A 26 7.91 -13.30 5.62
CA PHE A 26 8.47 -14.10 6.71
C PHE A 26 9.48 -15.12 6.19
N VAL A 27 9.20 -15.77 5.07
CA VAL A 27 10.13 -16.70 4.42
C VAL A 27 11.39 -15.97 4.00
N LEU A 28 11.27 -14.83 3.32
CA LEU A 28 12.40 -14.02 2.87
C LEU A 28 13.25 -13.54 4.05
N ALA A 29 12.62 -13.01 5.11
CA ALA A 29 13.31 -12.59 6.31
C ALA A 29 14.00 -13.76 7.03
N ALA A 30 13.36 -14.92 7.12
CA ALA A 30 13.96 -16.12 7.73
C ALA A 30 15.20 -16.57 6.99
N VAL A 31 15.20 -16.54 5.65
CA VAL A 31 16.38 -16.86 4.84
C VAL A 31 17.51 -15.87 5.06
N VAL A 32 17.22 -14.55 5.11
CA VAL A 32 18.20 -13.51 5.43
C VAL A 32 18.79 -13.73 6.83
N HIS A 33 17.97 -13.96 7.84
CA HIS A 33 18.43 -14.19 9.21
C HIS A 33 19.29 -15.47 9.36
N ARG A 34 18.96 -16.54 8.63
CA ARG A 34 19.74 -17.78 8.65
C ARG A 34 21.09 -17.60 7.97
N THR A 35 21.14 -16.94 6.84
CA THR A 35 22.36 -16.74 6.05
C THR A 35 23.24 -15.60 6.60
N LYS A 36 22.65 -14.69 7.35
CA LYS A 36 23.28 -13.44 7.84
C LYS A 36 23.95 -12.63 6.72
N SER A 37 23.44 -12.78 5.50
CA SER A 37 24.02 -12.20 4.29
C SER A 37 23.38 -10.84 3.95
N THR A 38 24.12 -9.78 4.17
CA THR A 38 23.71 -8.42 3.75
C THR A 38 23.60 -8.28 2.23
N ARG A 39 24.35 -9.07 1.46
CA ARG A 39 24.24 -9.12 0.00
C ARG A 39 22.89 -9.71 -0.43
N LEU A 40 22.46 -10.80 0.23
CA LEU A 40 21.18 -11.43 -0.05
C LEU A 40 20.01 -10.49 0.34
N GLU A 41 20.09 -9.87 1.50
CA GLU A 41 19.10 -8.87 1.92
C GLU A 41 18.94 -7.75 0.89
N ARG A 42 20.07 -7.19 0.43
CA ARG A 42 20.08 -6.15 -0.60
C ARG A 42 19.55 -6.66 -1.95
N ALA A 43 19.89 -7.88 -2.33
CA ALA A 43 19.39 -8.50 -3.57
C ALA A 43 17.86 -8.67 -3.53
N ILE A 44 17.30 -9.09 -2.40
CA ILE A 44 15.84 -9.20 -2.20
C ILE A 44 15.18 -7.81 -2.28
N ALA A 45 15.75 -6.79 -1.62
CA ALA A 45 15.24 -5.42 -1.69
C ALA A 45 15.23 -4.87 -3.13
N VAL A 46 16.31 -5.11 -3.89
CA VAL A 46 16.40 -4.75 -5.32
C VAL A 46 15.38 -5.53 -6.14
N LEU A 47 15.21 -6.83 -5.89
CA LEU A 47 14.26 -7.66 -6.62
C LEU A 47 12.81 -7.17 -6.40
N ILE A 48 12.40 -6.89 -5.16
CA ILE A 48 11.07 -6.36 -4.85
C ILE A 48 10.87 -5.02 -5.57
N SER A 49 11.86 -4.13 -5.52
CA SER A 49 11.81 -2.84 -6.20
C SER A 49 11.72 -2.99 -7.72
N ALA A 50 12.51 -3.90 -8.31
CA ALA A 50 12.50 -4.17 -9.74
C ALA A 50 11.14 -4.73 -10.20
N VAL A 51 10.55 -5.67 -9.42
CA VAL A 51 9.22 -6.21 -9.71
C VAL A 51 8.17 -5.10 -9.69
N LEU A 52 8.20 -4.20 -8.71
CA LEU A 52 7.27 -3.06 -8.65
C LEU A 52 7.40 -2.15 -9.88
N VAL A 53 8.62 -1.75 -10.24
CA VAL A 53 8.88 -0.85 -11.38
C VAL A 53 8.50 -1.52 -12.70
N VAL A 54 8.95 -2.75 -12.91
CA VAL A 54 8.65 -3.50 -14.15
C VAL A 54 7.16 -3.75 -14.30
N ASN A 55 6.47 -4.14 -13.22
CA ASN A 55 5.03 -4.33 -13.23
C ASN A 55 4.29 -3.03 -13.57
N TYR A 56 4.70 -1.91 -12.98
CA TYR A 56 4.11 -0.60 -13.24
C TYR A 56 4.28 -0.19 -14.71
N ILE A 57 5.51 -0.29 -15.25
CA ILE A 57 5.81 0.03 -16.66
C ILE A 57 5.04 -0.90 -17.60
N ALA A 58 5.03 -2.21 -17.33
CA ALA A 58 4.31 -3.19 -18.14
C ALA A 58 2.81 -2.90 -18.18
N TYR A 59 2.22 -2.52 -17.05
CA TYR A 59 0.83 -2.13 -16.97
C TYR A 59 0.54 -0.84 -17.79
N LEU A 60 1.39 0.18 -17.69
CA LEU A 60 1.25 1.40 -18.48
C LEU A 60 1.31 1.11 -19.99
N ILE A 61 2.25 0.28 -20.42
CA ILE A 61 2.37 -0.15 -21.84
C ILE A 61 1.10 -0.89 -22.27
N PHE A 62 0.61 -1.80 -21.42
CA PHE A 62 -0.59 -2.57 -21.72
C PHE A 62 -1.81 -1.65 -21.89
N VAL A 63 -2.12 -0.78 -20.94
CA VAL A 63 -3.30 0.10 -21.02
C VAL A 63 -3.21 1.07 -22.19
N ARG A 64 -1.99 1.54 -22.51
CA ARG A 64 -1.74 2.45 -23.65
C ARG A 64 -1.93 1.74 -24.97
N SER A 65 -1.42 0.52 -25.13
CA SER A 65 -1.49 -0.25 -26.39
C SER A 65 -2.91 -0.73 -26.71
N HIS A 66 -3.74 -0.95 -25.70
CA HIS A 66 -5.13 -1.40 -25.88
C HIS A 66 -6.15 -0.25 -25.91
N GLY A 67 -5.71 0.99 -25.82
CA GLY A 67 -6.61 2.15 -25.84
C GLY A 67 -7.62 2.17 -24.68
N VAL A 68 -7.32 1.42 -23.61
CA VAL A 68 -8.26 1.16 -22.50
C VAL A 68 -8.47 2.41 -21.63
N VAL A 69 -7.50 3.33 -21.65
CA VAL A 69 -7.49 4.43 -20.66
C VAL A 69 -6.97 5.74 -21.29
N ALA A 70 -7.63 6.86 -20.97
CA ALA A 70 -7.12 8.18 -21.34
C ALA A 70 -5.80 8.50 -20.61
N TRP A 71 -4.92 9.31 -21.21
CA TRP A 71 -3.62 9.68 -20.60
C TRP A 71 -3.76 10.23 -19.16
N ARG A 72 -4.86 10.92 -18.89
CA ARG A 72 -5.18 11.47 -17.56
C ARG A 72 -5.28 10.38 -16.49
N GLN A 73 -5.70 9.17 -16.86
CA GLN A 73 -5.84 8.03 -15.93
C GLN A 73 -4.50 7.30 -15.69
N MET A 74 -3.46 7.66 -16.45
CA MET A 74 -2.13 7.05 -16.36
C MET A 74 -1.17 7.82 -15.45
N LEU A 75 -1.60 8.96 -14.90
CA LEU A 75 -0.78 9.72 -13.96
C LEU A 75 -0.61 8.93 -12.64
N PRO A 76 0.59 8.90 -12.05
CA PRO A 76 0.89 8.15 -10.83
C PRO A 76 0.38 8.90 -9.58
N LEU A 77 -0.93 9.09 -9.48
CA LEU A 77 -1.57 9.90 -8.44
C LEU A 77 -2.50 9.10 -7.53
N GLN A 78 -2.58 7.78 -7.69
CA GLN A 78 -3.23 6.94 -6.68
C GLN A 78 -2.33 6.82 -5.45
N LEU A 79 -2.91 6.65 -4.27
CA LEU A 79 -2.15 6.49 -3.03
C LEU A 79 -1.19 5.28 -3.09
N CYS A 80 -1.59 4.20 -3.80
CA CYS A 80 -0.74 3.04 -4.00
C CYS A 80 0.49 3.34 -4.88
N ASP A 81 0.41 4.28 -5.84
CA ASP A 81 1.56 4.70 -6.65
C ASP A 81 2.60 5.41 -5.78
N TRP A 82 2.14 6.33 -4.91
CA TRP A 82 3.02 7.00 -3.95
C TRP A 82 3.55 6.02 -2.91
N GLY A 83 2.72 5.09 -2.43
CA GLY A 83 3.12 4.00 -1.54
C GLY A 83 4.21 3.13 -2.15
N MET A 84 4.10 2.80 -3.44
CA MET A 84 5.13 2.07 -4.19
C MET A 84 6.46 2.82 -4.20
N VAL A 85 6.45 4.12 -4.54
CA VAL A 85 7.67 4.94 -4.55
C VAL A 85 8.32 4.98 -3.16
N VAL A 86 7.53 5.21 -2.13
CA VAL A 86 8.02 5.29 -0.74
C VAL A 86 8.59 3.97 -0.26
N VAL A 87 7.98 2.83 -0.61
CA VAL A 87 8.52 1.50 -0.30
C VAL A 87 9.84 1.25 -1.01
N ILE A 88 9.94 1.60 -2.30
CA ILE A 88 11.20 1.48 -3.04
C ILE A 88 12.30 2.32 -2.38
N VAL A 89 12.00 3.58 -2.03
CA VAL A 89 12.97 4.44 -1.33
C VAL A 89 13.37 3.87 0.02
N ALA A 90 12.43 3.31 0.79
CA ALA A 90 12.71 2.67 2.07
C ALA A 90 13.61 1.43 1.91
N LEU A 91 13.35 0.59 0.90
CA LEU A 91 14.14 -0.61 0.58
C LEU A 91 15.58 -0.27 0.17
N TRP A 92 15.76 0.82 -0.59
CA TRP A 92 17.09 1.21 -1.11
C TRP A 92 17.93 1.95 -0.08
N THR A 93 17.30 2.80 0.72
CA THR A 93 18.01 3.65 1.70
C THR A 93 18.19 2.96 3.04
N GLY A 94 17.36 1.97 3.38
CA GLY A 94 17.29 1.41 4.73
C GLY A 94 16.98 2.47 5.79
N ASN A 95 16.23 3.52 5.44
CA ASN A 95 15.97 4.63 6.34
C ASN A 95 14.64 4.45 7.08
N GLN A 96 14.71 4.50 8.42
CA GLN A 96 13.57 4.35 9.32
C GLN A 96 12.42 5.33 9.00
N ARG A 97 12.71 6.57 8.61
CA ARG A 97 11.65 7.57 8.33
C ARG A 97 10.86 7.23 7.07
N TRP A 98 11.53 6.73 6.02
CA TRP A 98 10.85 6.27 4.81
C TRP A 98 10.04 4.99 5.08
N PHE A 99 10.60 4.09 5.89
CA PHE A 99 9.86 2.92 6.36
C PHE A 99 8.58 3.30 7.10
N GLU A 100 8.60 4.33 7.96
CA GLU A 100 7.42 4.78 8.71
C GLU A 100 6.27 5.19 7.79
N VAL A 101 6.57 5.99 6.75
CA VAL A 101 5.56 6.36 5.74
C VAL A 101 5.09 5.14 4.95
N ALA A 102 6.04 4.28 4.52
CA ALA A 102 5.74 3.04 3.82
C ALA A 102 4.85 2.10 4.66
N TYR A 103 5.06 2.04 5.97
CA TYR A 103 4.26 1.24 6.89
C TYR A 103 2.79 1.69 6.91
N PHE A 104 2.55 2.97 7.15
CA PHE A 104 1.18 3.47 7.25
C PHE A 104 0.44 3.47 5.91
N TRP A 105 1.08 3.87 4.83
CA TRP A 105 0.46 3.85 3.50
C TRP A 105 0.37 2.43 2.92
N GLY A 106 1.43 1.64 3.06
CA GLY A 106 1.48 0.28 2.54
C GLY A 106 0.53 -0.66 3.28
N ILE A 107 0.54 -0.68 4.61
CA ILE A 107 -0.37 -1.55 5.36
C ILE A 107 -1.77 -0.94 5.42
N GLY A 108 -1.90 0.37 5.71
CA GLY A 108 -3.21 1.03 5.85
C GLY A 108 -4.03 1.08 4.55
N GLY A 109 -3.38 1.42 3.44
CA GLY A 109 -4.04 1.55 2.14
C GLY A 109 -4.01 0.27 1.31
N THR A 110 -2.82 -0.33 1.12
CA THR A 110 -2.64 -1.44 0.16
C THR A 110 -3.17 -2.77 0.67
N LEU A 111 -3.16 -3.03 1.98
CA LEU A 111 -3.71 -4.28 2.53
C LEU A 111 -5.22 -4.38 2.27
N GLN A 112 -5.95 -3.26 2.35
CA GLN A 112 -7.36 -3.22 1.99
C GLN A 112 -7.57 -3.60 0.51
N ALA A 113 -6.71 -3.10 -0.39
CA ALA A 113 -6.78 -3.45 -1.81
C ALA A 113 -6.51 -4.95 -2.06
N VAL A 114 -5.68 -5.60 -1.24
CA VAL A 114 -5.46 -7.05 -1.34
C VAL A 114 -6.61 -7.86 -0.75
N LEU A 115 -7.21 -7.42 0.37
CA LEU A 115 -8.27 -8.17 1.06
C LEU A 115 -9.64 -7.96 0.42
N THR A 116 -9.95 -6.73 0.00
CA THR A 116 -11.23 -6.32 -0.59
C THR A 116 -11.01 -5.51 -1.87
N PRO A 117 -10.50 -6.15 -2.94
CA PRO A 117 -10.07 -5.45 -4.15
C PRO A 117 -11.25 -4.88 -4.94
N ASN A 118 -11.11 -3.65 -5.42
CA ASN A 118 -11.97 -3.08 -6.43
C ASN A 118 -11.46 -3.46 -7.84
N LEU A 119 -11.62 -4.72 -8.21
CA LEU A 119 -11.12 -5.28 -9.46
C LEU A 119 -12.23 -6.01 -10.21
N ARG A 120 -12.41 -5.67 -11.50
CA ARG A 120 -13.42 -6.33 -12.37
C ARG A 120 -12.89 -7.63 -13.00
N PHE A 121 -11.58 -7.69 -13.27
CA PHE A 121 -10.97 -8.73 -14.10
C PHE A 121 -10.36 -9.83 -13.23
N GLY A 122 -10.82 -11.06 -13.45
CA GLY A 122 -10.36 -12.23 -12.72
C GLY A 122 -9.15 -12.91 -13.38
N PHE A 123 -8.57 -13.88 -12.68
CA PHE A 123 -7.49 -14.72 -13.19
C PHE A 123 -7.91 -15.48 -14.47
N PRO A 124 -7.06 -15.57 -15.51
CA PRO A 124 -5.65 -15.14 -15.59
C PRO A 124 -5.43 -13.80 -16.34
N ASP A 125 -6.31 -12.83 -16.20
CA ASP A 125 -6.16 -11.53 -16.90
C ASP A 125 -4.90 -10.78 -16.42
N LEU A 126 -4.22 -10.06 -17.32
CA LEU A 126 -3.03 -9.29 -16.99
C LEU A 126 -3.31 -8.22 -15.92
N ARG A 127 -4.51 -7.63 -15.94
CA ARG A 127 -4.94 -6.64 -14.95
C ARG A 127 -5.06 -7.24 -13.54
N PHE A 128 -5.45 -8.52 -13.43
CA PHE A 128 -5.41 -9.27 -12.18
C PHE A 128 -3.96 -9.39 -11.67
N PHE A 129 -3.05 -9.85 -12.50
CA PHE A 129 -1.65 -10.00 -12.11
C PHE A 129 -1.03 -8.65 -11.74
N SER A 130 -1.21 -7.63 -12.57
CA SER A 130 -0.63 -6.32 -12.31
C SER A 130 -1.13 -5.71 -11.02
N PHE A 131 -2.45 -5.75 -10.79
CA PHE A 131 -3.06 -5.24 -9.58
C PHE A 131 -2.49 -5.91 -8.32
N PHE A 132 -2.53 -7.23 -8.28
CA PHE A 132 -2.07 -7.97 -7.10
C PHE A 132 -0.55 -7.95 -6.94
N THR A 133 0.24 -7.96 -8.01
CA THR A 133 1.70 -7.86 -7.92
C THR A 133 2.11 -6.53 -7.27
N SER A 134 1.55 -5.40 -7.70
CA SER A 134 1.92 -4.10 -7.11
C SER A 134 1.52 -4.03 -5.63
N HIS A 135 0.27 -4.35 -5.29
CA HIS A 135 -0.21 -4.23 -3.92
C HIS A 135 0.48 -5.23 -2.97
N SER A 136 0.66 -6.48 -3.41
CA SER A 136 1.36 -7.50 -2.62
C SER A 136 2.84 -7.14 -2.39
N CYS A 137 3.56 -6.69 -3.43
CA CYS A 137 4.98 -6.34 -3.29
C CYS A 137 5.20 -5.12 -2.37
N ILE A 138 4.27 -4.17 -2.32
CA ILE A 138 4.31 -3.08 -1.33
C ILE A 138 4.25 -3.65 0.09
N ILE A 139 3.28 -4.52 0.39
CA ILE A 139 3.12 -5.14 1.71
C ILE A 139 4.34 -6.01 2.05
N ILE A 140 4.78 -6.84 1.11
CA ILE A 140 5.96 -7.70 1.27
C ILE A 140 7.19 -6.88 1.60
N GLY A 141 7.43 -5.77 0.88
CA GLY A 141 8.55 -4.87 1.12
C GLY A 141 8.54 -4.23 2.51
N VAL A 142 7.38 -3.75 2.96
CA VAL A 142 7.21 -3.16 4.30
C VAL A 142 7.46 -4.19 5.39
N VAL A 143 6.82 -5.37 5.31
CA VAL A 143 6.96 -6.42 6.34
C VAL A 143 8.38 -7.00 6.31
N PHE A 144 9.01 -7.13 5.14
CA PHE A 144 10.41 -7.55 5.02
C PHE A 144 11.35 -6.59 5.76
N LEU A 145 11.21 -5.27 5.59
CA LEU A 145 11.99 -4.27 6.33
C LEU A 145 11.72 -4.33 7.85
N MET A 146 10.46 -4.51 8.26
CA MET A 146 10.14 -4.70 9.68
C MET A 146 10.92 -5.86 10.29
N LEU A 147 10.96 -6.98 9.59
CA LEU A 147 11.55 -8.21 10.10
C LEU A 147 13.08 -8.18 10.05
N THR A 148 13.67 -7.69 8.96
CA THR A 148 15.13 -7.70 8.77
C THR A 148 15.85 -6.60 9.54
N HIS A 149 15.33 -5.37 9.50
CA HIS A 149 15.90 -4.22 10.19
C HIS A 149 15.32 -3.99 11.61
N LYS A 150 14.30 -4.77 12.02
CA LYS A 150 13.56 -4.56 13.28
C LYS A 150 12.94 -3.18 13.36
N TYR A 151 12.57 -2.61 12.21
CA TYR A 151 11.91 -1.32 12.15
C TYR A 151 10.50 -1.40 12.72
N ARG A 152 10.08 -0.31 13.33
CA ARG A 152 8.73 -0.16 13.89
C ARG A 152 8.28 1.30 13.82
N PRO A 153 6.99 1.56 13.77
CA PRO A 153 6.50 2.93 13.91
C PRO A 153 6.64 3.42 15.38
N TYR A 154 6.72 4.74 15.51
CA TYR A 154 6.75 5.48 16.77
C TYR A 154 5.62 6.52 16.80
N PRO A 155 5.27 7.14 17.95
CA PRO A 155 4.22 8.17 17.99
C PRO A 155 4.43 9.30 16.98
N MET A 156 5.67 9.78 16.84
CA MET A 156 6.03 10.83 15.89
C MET A 156 5.93 10.36 14.41
N SER A 157 5.93 9.05 14.17
CA SER A 157 5.76 8.50 12.82
C SER A 157 4.36 8.78 12.27
N MET A 158 3.33 8.78 13.11
CA MET A 158 1.97 9.14 12.71
C MET A 158 1.90 10.60 12.23
N LEU A 159 2.50 11.52 12.97
CA LEU A 159 2.53 12.93 12.58
C LEU A 159 3.29 13.14 11.26
N ARG A 160 4.48 12.50 11.12
CA ARG A 160 5.24 12.60 9.86
C ARG A 160 4.48 12.04 8.68
N THR A 161 3.85 10.89 8.84
CA THR A 161 3.04 10.30 7.75
C THR A 161 1.81 11.13 7.46
N PHE A 162 1.17 11.70 8.48
CA PHE A 162 0.04 12.60 8.28
C PHE A 162 0.45 13.82 7.44
N LEU A 163 1.58 14.46 7.73
CA LEU A 163 2.09 15.58 6.92
C LEU A 163 2.40 15.17 5.46
N TRP A 164 2.93 13.96 5.23
CA TRP A 164 3.08 13.41 3.88
C TRP A 164 1.72 13.13 3.21
N SER A 165 0.72 12.70 3.98
CA SER A 165 -0.64 12.48 3.48
C SER A 165 -1.32 13.80 3.10
N GLU A 166 -1.06 14.89 3.84
CA GLU A 166 -1.53 16.23 3.48
C GLU A 166 -0.90 16.72 2.16
N LEU A 167 0.41 16.50 1.98
CA LEU A 167 1.06 16.81 0.71
C LEU A 167 0.44 16.03 -0.45
N TYR A 168 0.25 14.72 -0.27
CA TYR A 168 -0.44 13.86 -1.24
C TYR A 168 -1.86 14.39 -1.53
N PHE A 169 -2.62 14.70 -0.49
CA PHE A 169 -3.99 15.20 -0.58
C PHE A 169 -4.06 16.48 -1.44
N VAL A 170 -3.22 17.47 -1.14
CA VAL A 170 -3.20 18.74 -1.87
C VAL A 170 -2.81 18.54 -3.33
N VAL A 171 -1.74 17.78 -3.61
CA VAL A 171 -1.29 17.50 -4.98
C VAL A 171 -2.35 16.76 -5.77
N THR A 172 -2.97 15.75 -5.16
CA THR A 172 -4.00 14.94 -5.81
C THR A 172 -5.28 15.72 -6.03
N LEU A 173 -5.70 16.53 -5.06
CA LEU A 173 -6.89 17.37 -5.20
C LEU A 173 -6.74 18.39 -6.34
N ILE A 174 -5.58 19.04 -6.46
CA ILE A 174 -5.30 19.96 -7.58
C ILE A 174 -5.33 19.19 -8.91
N ALA A 175 -4.73 18.02 -8.96
CA ALA A 175 -4.73 17.21 -10.19
C ALA A 175 -6.15 16.74 -10.57
N ASP A 176 -6.97 16.37 -9.61
CA ASP A 176 -8.36 15.97 -9.81
C ASP A 176 -9.19 17.11 -10.38
N GLU A 177 -9.06 18.33 -9.84
CA GLU A 177 -9.76 19.53 -10.36
C GLU A 177 -9.29 19.89 -11.78
N LEU A 178 -8.01 19.74 -12.08
CA LEU A 178 -7.46 20.07 -13.41
C LEU A 178 -7.78 19.00 -14.47
N THR A 179 -7.84 17.74 -14.09
CA THR A 179 -8.03 16.62 -15.02
C THR A 179 -9.46 16.14 -15.13
N GLY A 180 -10.28 16.41 -14.10
CA GLY A 180 -11.61 15.83 -13.94
C GLY A 180 -11.59 14.33 -13.66
N PHE A 181 -10.43 13.77 -13.25
CA PHE A 181 -10.28 12.37 -12.85
C PHE A 181 -10.32 12.27 -11.33
N ASN A 182 -10.73 11.14 -10.78
CA ASN A 182 -10.96 10.96 -9.34
C ASN A 182 -9.83 10.12 -8.70
N TYR A 183 -8.63 10.69 -8.59
CA TYR A 183 -7.52 10.05 -7.89
C TYR A 183 -7.76 10.08 -6.37
N GLY A 184 -7.40 9.00 -5.69
CA GLY A 184 -7.57 8.92 -4.24
C GLY A 184 -9.02 9.11 -3.75
N PHE A 185 -10.00 9.10 -4.68
CA PHE A 185 -11.42 9.32 -4.41
C PHE A 185 -11.76 10.68 -3.80
N LEU A 186 -11.04 11.76 -4.20
CA LEU A 186 -11.23 13.07 -3.61
C LEU A 186 -12.38 13.89 -4.24
N LEU A 187 -12.81 13.54 -5.47
CA LEU A 187 -13.98 14.17 -6.10
C LEU A 187 -15.29 13.51 -5.68
N HIS A 188 -15.30 12.17 -5.63
CA HIS A 188 -16.47 11.37 -5.24
C HIS A 188 -16.05 10.01 -4.70
N LYS A 189 -16.95 9.38 -3.96
CA LYS A 189 -16.75 8.03 -3.39
C LYS A 189 -16.52 6.99 -4.50
N PRO A 190 -15.80 5.87 -4.19
CA PRO A 190 -15.70 4.74 -5.12
C PRO A 190 -17.08 4.12 -5.39
N GLU A 191 -17.26 3.55 -6.59
CA GLU A 191 -18.49 2.82 -6.93
C GLU A 191 -18.64 1.53 -6.14
N ALA A 192 -17.52 0.86 -5.85
CA ALA A 192 -17.53 -0.34 -5.03
C ALA A 192 -17.75 0.00 -3.56
N PHE A 193 -18.54 -0.86 -2.87
CA PHE A 193 -18.78 -0.72 -1.45
C PHE A 193 -17.46 -0.79 -0.65
N SER A 194 -17.24 0.22 0.17
CA SER A 194 -16.04 0.36 0.99
C SER A 194 -16.34 1.15 2.27
N ILE A 195 -15.36 1.31 3.15
CA ILE A 195 -15.50 2.16 4.33
C ILE A 195 -15.90 3.60 3.96
N LEU A 196 -15.51 4.07 2.78
CA LEU A 196 -15.85 5.41 2.28
C LEU A 196 -17.34 5.56 1.96
N SER A 197 -18.06 4.47 1.76
CA SER A 197 -19.50 4.48 1.51
C SER A 197 -20.31 4.99 2.72
N PHE A 198 -19.75 4.92 3.92
CA PHE A 198 -20.37 5.40 5.16
C PHE A 198 -20.16 6.90 5.41
N LEU A 199 -19.27 7.54 4.66
CA LEU A 199 -18.97 8.96 4.82
C LEU A 199 -20.07 9.84 4.20
N SER A 200 -20.03 11.14 4.49
CA SER A 200 -21.00 12.14 4.02
C SER A 200 -21.06 12.23 2.48
N ASP A 201 -22.23 12.56 1.94
CA ASP A 201 -22.39 12.90 0.52
C ASP A 201 -22.03 14.37 0.22
N SER A 202 -21.94 15.22 1.24
CA SER A 202 -21.42 16.57 1.12
C SER A 202 -19.90 16.54 0.93
N ARG A 203 -19.41 16.96 -0.23
CA ARG A 203 -17.98 16.89 -0.56
C ARG A 203 -17.06 17.54 0.50
N PRO A 204 -17.33 18.77 1.02
CA PRO A 204 -16.46 19.34 2.05
C PRO A 204 -16.39 18.48 3.32
N LEU A 205 -17.54 17.96 3.76
CA LEU A 205 -17.61 17.08 4.94
C LEU A 205 -16.94 15.74 4.66
N TYR A 206 -17.17 15.15 3.48
CA TYR A 206 -16.50 13.93 3.03
C TYR A 206 -14.98 14.05 3.07
N LEU A 207 -14.41 15.15 2.54
CA LEU A 207 -12.97 15.39 2.56
C LEU A 207 -12.44 15.52 4.01
N LEU A 208 -13.18 16.18 4.90
CA LEU A 208 -12.82 16.24 6.31
C LEU A 208 -12.87 14.86 6.98
N GLU A 209 -13.90 14.08 6.70
CA GLU A 209 -14.05 12.72 7.22
C GLU A 209 -12.96 11.77 6.71
N LEU A 210 -12.43 11.96 5.48
CA LEU A 210 -11.28 11.22 4.98
C LEU A 210 -10.04 11.37 5.87
N HIS A 211 -9.78 12.58 6.39
CA HIS A 211 -8.69 12.81 7.35
C HIS A 211 -8.93 12.05 8.65
N GLY A 212 -10.19 12.04 9.12
CA GLY A 212 -10.58 11.24 10.30
C GLY A 212 -10.35 9.74 10.08
N VAL A 213 -10.73 9.22 8.92
CA VAL A 213 -10.46 7.82 8.54
C VAL A 213 -8.97 7.53 8.49
N ALA A 214 -8.16 8.38 7.86
CA ALA A 214 -6.72 8.21 7.82
C ALA A 214 -6.10 8.18 9.22
N LEU A 215 -6.49 9.11 10.10
CA LEU A 215 -6.03 9.15 11.50
C LEU A 215 -6.45 7.90 12.27
N LEU A 216 -7.68 7.42 12.08
CA LEU A 216 -8.17 6.19 12.72
C LEU A 216 -7.31 4.98 12.30
N PHE A 217 -6.99 4.86 11.00
CA PHE A 217 -6.09 3.82 10.52
C PHE A 217 -4.69 3.95 11.11
N PHE A 218 -4.14 5.16 11.21
CA PHE A 218 -2.82 5.39 11.78
C PHE A 218 -2.77 5.01 13.26
N VAL A 219 -3.79 5.41 14.04
CA VAL A 219 -3.91 5.01 15.45
C VAL A 219 -4.05 3.49 15.58
N GLY A 220 -4.91 2.87 14.78
CA GLY A 220 -5.10 1.42 14.79
C GLY A 220 -3.83 0.65 14.45
N LEU A 221 -3.08 1.09 13.43
CA LEU A 221 -1.81 0.48 13.04
C LEU A 221 -0.69 0.71 14.07
N TYR A 222 -0.71 1.83 14.80
CA TYR A 222 0.25 2.10 15.86
C TYR A 222 -0.11 1.40 17.17
N ALA A 223 -1.38 1.12 17.44
CA ALA A 223 -1.87 0.59 18.72
C ALA A 223 -1.11 -0.67 19.22
N PRO A 224 -0.81 -1.68 18.39
CA PRO A 224 -0.05 -2.85 18.85
C PRO A 224 1.32 -2.47 19.45
N PHE A 225 2.00 -1.50 18.85
CA PHE A 225 3.31 -1.03 19.33
C PHE A 225 3.18 -0.23 20.62
N ALA A 226 2.17 0.63 20.72
CA ALA A 226 1.87 1.37 21.94
C ALA A 226 1.59 0.43 23.13
N ILE A 227 0.79 -0.62 22.91
CA ILE A 227 0.49 -1.62 23.93
C ILE A 227 1.78 -2.31 24.41
N VAL A 228 2.63 -2.75 23.48
CA VAL A 228 3.92 -3.39 23.83
C VAL A 228 4.80 -2.45 24.63
N ASP A 229 4.87 -1.16 24.27
CA ASP A 229 5.68 -0.17 24.99
C ASP A 229 5.15 0.09 26.41
N LEU A 230 3.83 0.17 26.56
CA LEU A 230 3.18 0.34 27.86
C LEU A 230 3.44 -0.87 28.78
N VAL A 231 3.30 -2.09 28.26
CA VAL A 231 3.56 -3.31 29.02
C VAL A 231 5.03 -3.36 29.48
N ARG A 232 5.97 -3.04 28.58
CA ARG A 232 7.41 -3.02 28.91
C ARG A 232 7.74 -1.96 29.96
N LYS A 233 7.14 -0.76 29.87
CA LYS A 233 7.36 0.30 30.86
C LYS A 233 6.89 -0.11 32.26
N ASN A 234 5.75 -0.79 32.34
CA ASN A 234 5.17 -1.25 33.62
C ASN A 234 5.89 -2.48 34.21
N ALA A 235 6.62 -3.25 33.36
CA ALA A 235 7.38 -4.41 33.80
C ALA A 235 8.79 -4.06 34.37
N LEU A 236 9.25 -2.82 34.17
CA LEU A 236 10.51 -2.36 34.76
C LEU A 236 10.25 -1.88 36.19
N PRO A 237 11.03 -2.37 37.22
CA PRO A 237 10.88 -1.87 38.57
C PRO A 237 11.14 -0.36 38.61
N GLN A 238 10.19 0.38 39.17
CA GLN A 238 10.36 1.80 39.46
C GLN A 238 11.51 1.90 40.47
N LYS A 239 12.66 2.47 40.04
CA LYS A 239 13.78 2.79 40.91
C LYS A 239 13.50 4.09 41.65
#